data_906250480d792fa0442b30c849e7441e
#
_entry.id   906250480d792fa0442b30c849e7441e
#
_cell.length_a   1.000
_cell.length_b   1.000
_cell.length_c   1.000
_cell.angle_alpha   90.00
_cell.angle_beta   90.00
_cell.angle_gamma   90.00
#
_symmetry.space_group_name_H-M   'P 1'
#
loop_
_entity.id
_entity.type
_entity.pdbx_description
1 polymer ?
#
loop_
_entity_poly.entity_id
_entity_poly.type
_entity_poly.pdbx_seq_one_letter_code
_entity_poly.pdbx_strand_id
1 'polypeptide(L)'
;MKSFPDSMSSRSYAILGTGALGGYYGACLQRAGLDVHFLLHSDYEHVCQEGLVIESPSGDFTLPQVNAYGDIGKMPPCDVVVVALKTTQNHLLPEMLPTVVKDDGVVLVLQNGLGIEEAVAQIVSSERVIGGLCFLCSNKVGPGYIRHLDYKEIKLGEYTPNYQPGGITERMRQIGSDFEGAGIPIKLAEDLLLARWQKLVWNIPYNGLSVVLDATTNELMADNYTRILVQELMGEVVAGAASAGRIITDRFVQQMLDHTEKMTPYRTSMKVDYDAKRSLEVEAIVGNPLRTATAAGADLPLISMLYRQLKFLDGKNRHNR
;
A
#
# COMPACT_ATOMS: atom_id res chain seq x y z
N MET A 1 -7.24 35.69 -5.97
CA MET A 1 -5.91 35.22 -5.56
C MET A 1 -6.03 34.60 -4.19
N LYS A 2 -6.03 33.28 -4.08
CA LYS A 2 -5.94 32.61 -2.77
C LYS A 2 -4.47 32.58 -2.42
N SER A 3 -4.10 33.21 -1.29
CA SER A 3 -2.76 33.16 -0.73
C SER A 3 -2.42 31.70 -0.41
N PHE A 4 -1.33 31.20 -1.00
CA PHE A 4 -0.71 29.95 -0.56
C PHE A 4 -0.22 30.15 0.89
N PRO A 5 -0.37 29.14 1.77
CA PRO A 5 0.18 29.25 3.12
C PRO A 5 1.71 29.36 3.02
N ASP A 6 2.25 30.37 3.71
CA ASP A 6 3.68 30.56 3.91
C ASP A 6 4.28 29.36 4.67
N SER A 7 5.41 28.89 4.19
CA SER A 7 6.25 27.76 4.56
C SER A 7 5.81 26.41 4.01
N MET A 8 6.17 26.14 2.73
CA MET A 8 6.30 24.75 2.26
C MET A 8 7.29 24.01 3.18
N SER A 9 6.92 22.79 3.56
CA SER A 9 7.79 21.90 4.31
C SER A 9 9.15 21.78 3.61
N SER A 10 10.24 21.88 4.36
CA SER A 10 11.59 21.66 3.86
C SER A 10 11.97 20.18 3.82
N ARG A 11 11.02 19.27 4.06
CA ARG A 11 11.27 17.81 4.10
C ARG A 11 11.58 17.25 2.73
N SER A 12 12.64 16.45 2.66
CA SER A 12 13.00 15.64 1.49
C SER A 12 12.35 14.25 1.59
N TYR A 13 11.95 13.71 0.45
CA TYR A 13 11.27 12.43 0.31
C TYR A 13 12.05 11.47 -0.57
N ALA A 14 12.30 10.24 -0.11
CA ALA A 14 12.80 9.15 -0.92
C ALA A 14 11.66 8.18 -1.25
N ILE A 15 11.48 7.83 -2.52
CA ILE A 15 10.46 6.87 -2.97
C ILE A 15 11.16 5.56 -3.32
N LEU A 16 11.07 4.57 -2.43
CA LEU A 16 11.52 3.21 -2.69
C LEU A 16 10.42 2.40 -3.37
N GLY A 17 10.54 2.23 -4.67
CA GLY A 17 9.54 1.56 -5.50
C GLY A 17 8.68 2.53 -6.31
N THR A 18 9.24 3.08 -7.39
CA THR A 18 8.55 3.97 -8.34
C THR A 18 7.66 3.15 -9.30
N GLY A 19 6.73 2.40 -8.69
CA GLY A 19 5.65 1.69 -9.38
C GLY A 19 4.38 2.54 -9.50
N ALA A 20 3.23 1.89 -9.68
CA ALA A 20 1.94 2.57 -9.78
C ALA A 20 1.61 3.44 -8.55
N LEU A 21 1.91 2.94 -7.35
CA LEU A 21 1.62 3.62 -6.10
C LEU A 21 2.67 4.68 -5.76
N GLY A 22 3.93 4.27 -5.61
CA GLY A 22 5.01 5.18 -5.22
C GLY A 22 5.29 6.26 -6.27
N GLY A 23 5.19 5.91 -7.56
CA GLY A 23 5.33 6.89 -8.63
C GLY A 23 4.21 7.93 -8.64
N TYR A 24 2.95 7.52 -8.42
CA TYR A 24 1.83 8.46 -8.34
C TYR A 24 1.98 9.44 -7.17
N TYR A 25 2.17 8.94 -5.95
CA TYR A 25 2.29 9.79 -4.78
C TYR A 25 3.56 10.65 -4.82
N GLY A 26 4.70 10.08 -5.20
CA GLY A 26 5.94 10.83 -5.35
C GLY A 26 5.83 11.94 -6.39
N ALA A 27 5.20 11.68 -7.54
CA ALA A 27 4.95 12.70 -8.56
C ALA A 27 4.02 13.82 -8.06
N CYS A 28 2.98 13.49 -7.27
CA CYS A 28 2.13 14.51 -6.66
C CYS A 28 2.89 15.39 -5.66
N LEU A 29 3.74 14.79 -4.81
CA LEU A 29 4.59 15.52 -3.86
C LEU A 29 5.57 16.46 -4.60
N GLN A 30 6.26 15.97 -5.63
CA GLN A 30 7.19 16.79 -6.41
C GLN A 30 6.45 17.93 -7.15
N ARG A 31 5.28 17.66 -7.74
CA ARG A 31 4.44 18.69 -8.36
C ARG A 31 4.04 19.79 -7.37
N ALA A 32 3.85 19.44 -6.12
CA ALA A 32 3.57 20.40 -5.04
C ALA A 32 4.82 21.18 -4.58
N GLY A 33 6.01 20.88 -5.14
CA GLY A 33 7.24 21.59 -4.89
C GLY A 33 8.11 21.02 -3.78
N LEU A 34 7.80 19.80 -3.30
CA LEU A 34 8.65 19.10 -2.34
C LEU A 34 9.88 18.49 -3.03
N ASP A 35 10.97 18.33 -2.29
CA ASP A 35 12.19 17.67 -2.75
C ASP A 35 11.97 16.14 -2.71
N VAL A 36 11.85 15.52 -3.88
CA VAL A 36 11.52 14.09 -4.01
C VAL A 36 12.58 13.37 -4.84
N HIS A 37 13.06 12.25 -4.33
CA HIS A 37 14.06 11.37 -4.93
C HIS A 37 13.45 10.01 -5.24
N PHE A 38 13.60 9.52 -6.46
CA PHE A 38 12.95 8.30 -6.95
C PHE A 38 13.97 7.19 -7.19
N LEU A 39 13.85 6.08 -6.48
CA LEU A 39 14.57 4.85 -6.81
C LEU A 39 13.82 4.12 -7.92
N LEU A 40 14.48 3.94 -9.05
CA LEU A 40 13.97 3.29 -10.24
C LEU A 40 14.78 2.01 -10.54
N HIS A 41 14.20 1.10 -11.29
CA HIS A 41 14.88 -0.10 -11.76
C HIS A 41 14.81 -0.19 -13.29
N SER A 42 13.83 -0.87 -13.83
CA SER A 42 13.74 -1.17 -15.28
C SER A 42 13.48 0.03 -16.18
N ASP A 43 12.94 1.12 -15.65
CA ASP A 43 12.63 2.33 -16.40
C ASP A 43 13.51 3.54 -16.02
N TYR A 44 14.65 3.29 -15.35
CA TYR A 44 15.56 4.35 -14.91
C TYR A 44 16.03 5.23 -16.09
N GLU A 45 16.54 4.63 -17.16
CA GLU A 45 17.04 5.37 -18.32
C GLU A 45 15.95 6.20 -19.00
N HIS A 46 14.75 5.61 -19.16
CA HIS A 46 13.60 6.32 -19.74
C HIS A 46 13.20 7.52 -18.88
N VAL A 47 13.08 7.33 -17.56
CA VAL A 47 12.66 8.42 -16.66
C VAL A 47 13.71 9.52 -16.55
N CYS A 48 14.99 9.21 -16.66
CA CYS A 48 16.05 10.22 -16.74
C CYS A 48 15.93 11.10 -18.01
N GLN A 49 15.41 10.56 -19.10
CA GLN A 49 15.29 11.27 -20.39
C GLN A 49 13.96 11.98 -20.53
N GLU A 50 12.87 11.31 -20.19
CA GLU A 50 11.48 11.74 -20.49
C GLU A 50 10.69 12.17 -19.23
N GLY A 51 11.20 11.86 -18.04
CA GLY A 51 10.52 12.15 -16.77
C GLY A 51 9.39 11.18 -16.44
N LEU A 52 8.40 11.66 -15.68
CA LEU A 52 7.21 10.91 -15.27
C LEU A 52 5.94 11.53 -15.86
N VAL A 53 5.08 10.69 -16.42
CA VAL A 53 3.76 11.07 -16.93
C VAL A 53 2.68 10.48 -16.04
N ILE A 54 1.79 11.34 -15.58
CA ILE A 54 0.65 10.95 -14.76
C ILE A 54 -0.64 11.30 -15.51
N GLU A 55 -1.41 10.28 -15.87
CA GLU A 55 -2.79 10.41 -16.35
C GLU A 55 -3.73 10.24 -15.17
N SER A 56 -4.67 11.16 -14.95
CA SER A 56 -5.52 11.17 -13.76
C SER A 56 -6.83 11.90 -13.95
N PRO A 57 -7.97 11.37 -13.47
CA PRO A 57 -9.24 12.10 -13.41
C PRO A 57 -9.15 13.45 -12.67
N SER A 58 -8.13 13.62 -11.82
CA SER A 58 -7.85 14.87 -11.10
C SER A 58 -7.01 15.86 -11.93
N GLY A 59 -6.74 15.57 -13.20
CA GLY A 59 -5.93 16.34 -14.15
C GLY A 59 -4.59 15.66 -14.43
N ASP A 60 -4.30 15.51 -15.73
CA ASP A 60 -3.05 14.96 -16.23
C ASP A 60 -1.90 15.93 -15.99
N PHE A 61 -0.70 15.40 -15.79
CA PHE A 61 0.51 16.21 -15.71
C PHE A 61 1.76 15.40 -16.02
N THR A 62 2.80 16.12 -16.41
CA THR A 62 4.14 15.56 -16.66
C THR A 62 5.17 16.26 -15.79
N LEU A 63 6.08 15.49 -15.23
CA LEU A 63 7.30 15.96 -14.57
C LEU A 63 8.45 15.68 -15.54
N PRO A 64 8.89 16.66 -16.36
CA PRO A 64 9.92 16.42 -17.35
C PRO A 64 11.31 16.16 -16.75
N GLN A 65 11.48 16.53 -15.48
CA GLN A 65 12.70 16.30 -14.72
C GLN A 65 12.35 15.80 -13.31
N VAL A 66 12.99 14.73 -12.90
CA VAL A 66 12.88 14.16 -11.56
C VAL A 66 14.27 13.77 -11.04
N ASN A 67 14.47 13.78 -9.73
CA ASN A 67 15.69 13.24 -9.12
C ASN A 67 15.63 11.71 -9.17
N ALA A 68 16.08 11.12 -10.28
CA ALA A 68 16.01 9.70 -10.58
C ALA A 68 17.32 8.99 -10.22
N TYR A 69 17.23 7.83 -9.57
CA TYR A 69 18.38 7.02 -9.17
C TYR A 69 18.15 5.56 -9.57
N GLY A 70 19.13 4.96 -10.25
CA GLY A 70 19.17 3.52 -10.54
C GLY A 70 19.96 2.72 -9.50
N ASP A 71 20.64 3.41 -8.58
CA ASP A 71 21.51 2.86 -7.55
C ASP A 71 21.21 3.58 -6.23
N ILE A 72 20.86 2.79 -5.20
CA ILE A 72 20.51 3.31 -3.87
C ILE A 72 21.68 4.09 -3.22
N GLY A 73 22.92 3.69 -3.48
CA GLY A 73 24.12 4.32 -2.95
C GLY A 73 24.38 5.74 -3.48
N LYS A 74 23.68 6.14 -4.54
CA LYS A 74 23.74 7.49 -5.11
C LYS A 74 22.62 8.40 -4.62
N MET A 75 21.64 7.85 -3.92
CA MET A 75 20.48 8.58 -3.41
C MET A 75 20.83 9.27 -2.11
N PRO A 76 20.50 10.56 -1.92
CA PRO A 76 20.77 11.25 -0.68
C PRO A 76 19.89 10.73 0.46
N PRO A 77 20.35 10.78 1.72
CA PRO A 77 19.49 10.56 2.86
C PRO A 77 18.36 11.59 2.93
N CYS A 78 17.13 11.12 3.19
CA CYS A 78 15.91 11.93 3.20
C CYS A 78 15.23 11.93 4.57
N ASP A 79 14.40 12.95 4.80
CA ASP A 79 13.63 13.11 6.04
C ASP A 79 12.50 12.07 6.13
N VAL A 80 11.89 11.74 4.99
CA VAL A 80 10.84 10.72 4.90
C VAL A 80 11.18 9.74 3.79
N VAL A 81 11.27 8.46 4.13
CA VAL A 81 11.45 7.38 3.15
C VAL A 81 10.15 6.62 2.97
N VAL A 82 9.57 6.73 1.79
CA VAL A 82 8.32 6.06 1.42
C VAL A 82 8.64 4.68 0.86
N VAL A 83 8.25 3.63 1.58
CA VAL A 83 8.38 2.24 1.12
C VAL A 83 7.11 1.85 0.37
N ALA A 84 7.23 1.83 -0.97
CA ALA A 84 6.17 1.49 -1.91
C ALA A 84 6.56 0.31 -2.83
N LEU A 85 7.65 -0.39 -2.51
CA LEU A 85 8.01 -1.66 -3.12
C LEU A 85 6.91 -2.70 -2.89
N LYS A 86 6.80 -3.68 -3.77
CA LYS A 86 6.01 -4.88 -3.46
C LYS A 86 6.65 -5.62 -2.28
N THR A 87 5.84 -6.17 -1.38
CA THR A 87 6.33 -6.89 -0.18
C THR A 87 7.21 -8.08 -0.52
N THR A 88 7.08 -8.62 -1.73
CA THR A 88 7.96 -9.65 -2.29
C THR A 88 9.43 -9.21 -2.46
N GLN A 89 9.69 -7.90 -2.34
CA GLN A 89 11.03 -7.29 -2.42
C GLN A 89 11.55 -6.81 -1.05
N ASN A 90 10.87 -7.10 0.05
CA ASN A 90 11.25 -6.60 1.38
C ASN A 90 12.63 -7.10 1.86
N HIS A 91 13.15 -8.18 1.27
CA HIS A 91 14.51 -8.66 1.52
C HIS A 91 15.61 -7.65 1.13
N LEU A 92 15.29 -6.63 0.33
CA LEU A 92 16.20 -5.54 -0.04
C LEU A 92 16.23 -4.40 0.99
N LEU A 93 15.22 -4.27 1.82
CA LEU A 93 15.10 -3.14 2.76
C LEU A 93 16.25 -3.03 3.78
N PRO A 94 16.84 -4.14 4.30
CA PRO A 94 17.99 -4.06 5.22
C PRO A 94 19.22 -3.34 4.63
N GLU A 95 19.41 -3.41 3.32
CA GLU A 95 20.51 -2.71 2.64
C GLU A 95 20.11 -1.28 2.23
N MET A 96 18.84 -1.07 1.88
CA MET A 96 18.35 0.20 1.35
C MET A 96 18.11 1.24 2.45
N LEU A 97 17.37 0.89 3.51
CA LEU A 97 16.91 1.85 4.49
C LEU A 97 18.06 2.59 5.23
N PRO A 98 19.11 1.91 5.71
CA PRO A 98 20.20 2.59 6.38
C PRO A 98 20.95 3.61 5.50
N THR A 99 20.87 3.45 4.17
CA THR A 99 21.54 4.34 3.21
C THR A 99 20.78 5.64 3.00
N VAL A 100 19.43 5.58 3.00
CA VAL A 100 18.60 6.71 2.52
C VAL A 100 17.72 7.35 3.59
N VAL A 101 17.71 6.83 4.81
CA VAL A 101 16.98 7.43 5.93
C VAL A 101 17.95 8.27 6.76
N LYS A 102 17.68 9.58 6.93
CA LYS A 102 18.44 10.44 7.87
C LYS A 102 18.37 9.90 9.30
N ASP A 103 19.30 10.30 10.18
CA ASP A 103 19.36 9.82 11.57
C ASP A 103 18.05 10.05 12.35
N ASP A 104 17.36 11.14 12.09
CA ASP A 104 16.04 11.50 12.65
C ASP A 104 14.89 11.28 11.66
N GLY A 105 15.17 10.68 10.50
CA GLY A 105 14.21 10.46 9.43
C GLY A 105 13.18 9.37 9.75
N VAL A 106 12.07 9.42 9.06
CA VAL A 106 10.92 8.53 9.22
C VAL A 106 10.75 7.61 8.01
N VAL A 107 10.38 6.36 8.25
CA VAL A 107 9.98 5.41 7.20
C VAL A 107 8.46 5.31 7.15
N LEU A 108 7.88 5.75 6.04
CA LEU A 108 6.45 5.65 5.75
C LEU A 108 6.19 4.41 4.92
N VAL A 109 5.57 3.39 5.51
CA VAL A 109 5.28 2.10 4.87
C VAL A 109 3.93 2.15 4.18
N LEU A 110 3.91 2.24 2.84
CA LEU A 110 2.68 2.26 2.04
C LEU A 110 2.27 0.88 1.47
N GLN A 111 2.99 -0.15 1.83
CA GLN A 111 2.75 -1.52 1.37
C GLN A 111 1.44 -2.11 1.94
N ASN A 112 0.84 -3.06 1.22
CA ASN A 112 -0.36 -3.77 1.65
C ASN A 112 -0.02 -4.97 2.53
N GLY A 113 -0.93 -5.31 3.44
CA GLY A 113 -0.83 -6.49 4.28
C GLY A 113 -0.60 -6.18 5.75
N LEU A 114 -0.11 -7.17 6.51
CA LEU A 114 0.12 -7.12 7.95
C LEU A 114 1.56 -7.51 8.29
N GLY A 115 2.11 -6.97 9.39
CA GLY A 115 3.44 -7.31 9.91
C GLY A 115 4.60 -6.64 9.15
N ILE A 116 4.33 -5.68 8.28
CA ILE A 116 5.34 -5.04 7.44
C ILE A 116 6.08 -3.97 8.24
N GLU A 117 5.35 -3.17 9.01
CA GLU A 117 5.92 -2.15 9.90
C GLU A 117 6.84 -2.76 10.95
N GLU A 118 6.45 -3.92 11.48
CA GLU A 118 7.28 -4.67 12.43
C GLU A 118 8.61 -5.08 11.81
N ALA A 119 8.57 -5.60 10.56
CA ALA A 119 9.80 -5.96 9.84
C ALA A 119 10.69 -4.74 9.55
N VAL A 120 10.10 -3.61 9.19
CA VAL A 120 10.83 -2.35 8.97
C VAL A 120 11.42 -1.82 10.28
N ALA A 121 10.69 -1.92 11.38
CA ALA A 121 11.14 -1.50 12.72
C ALA A 121 12.37 -2.27 13.22
N GLN A 122 12.57 -3.51 12.77
CA GLN A 122 13.81 -4.26 13.06
C GLN A 122 15.05 -3.67 12.35
N ILE A 123 14.84 -2.84 11.33
CA ILE A 123 15.93 -2.23 10.55
C ILE A 123 16.25 -0.82 11.07
N VAL A 124 15.20 -0.01 11.32
CA VAL A 124 15.36 1.43 11.62
C VAL A 124 14.87 1.85 13.00
N SER A 125 14.44 0.94 13.85
CA SER A 125 13.74 1.12 15.13
C SER A 125 12.27 1.54 15.01
N SER A 126 11.47 1.21 16.04
CA SER A 126 10.01 1.35 16.01
C SER A 126 9.54 2.80 15.99
N GLU A 127 10.23 3.68 16.70
CA GLU A 127 9.91 5.11 16.79
C GLU A 127 10.11 5.86 15.47
N ARG A 128 10.65 5.21 14.44
CA ARG A 128 10.89 5.79 13.11
C ARG A 128 9.92 5.29 12.05
N VAL A 129 8.93 4.48 12.42
CA VAL A 129 8.03 3.84 11.45
C VAL A 129 6.61 4.37 11.56
N ILE A 130 6.05 4.75 10.42
CA ILE A 130 4.63 5.10 10.25
C ILE A 130 4.04 4.16 9.19
N GLY A 131 2.89 3.57 9.47
CA GLY A 131 2.12 2.81 8.48
C GLY A 131 1.19 3.72 7.68
N GLY A 132 1.08 3.45 6.38
CA GLY A 132 0.16 4.11 5.49
C GLY A 132 -0.69 3.10 4.70
N LEU A 133 -1.99 3.26 4.75
CA LEU A 133 -2.95 2.43 4.05
C LEU A 133 -3.50 3.21 2.85
N CYS A 134 -3.08 2.81 1.65
CA CYS A 134 -3.42 3.51 0.42
C CYS A 134 -4.72 2.98 -0.17
N PHE A 135 -5.67 3.86 -0.40
CA PHE A 135 -6.87 3.62 -1.19
C PHE A 135 -6.64 4.30 -2.54
N LEU A 136 -6.04 3.57 -3.47
CA LEU A 136 -5.61 4.06 -4.76
C LEU A 136 -5.84 3.00 -5.83
N CYS A 137 -6.57 3.36 -6.88
CA CYS A 137 -6.67 2.57 -8.10
C CYS A 137 -5.73 3.19 -9.14
N SER A 138 -4.57 2.61 -9.32
CA SER A 138 -3.58 3.06 -10.32
C SER A 138 -2.80 1.90 -10.92
N ASN A 139 -2.32 2.09 -12.15
CA ASN A 139 -1.52 1.15 -12.88
C ASN A 139 -0.31 1.85 -13.50
N LYS A 140 0.85 1.19 -13.50
CA LYS A 140 1.98 1.57 -14.33
C LYS A 140 1.76 0.96 -15.71
N VAL A 141 1.48 1.79 -16.71
CA VAL A 141 1.07 1.35 -18.05
C VAL A 141 2.22 1.39 -19.06
N GLY A 142 3.36 1.95 -18.67
CA GLY A 142 4.58 2.01 -19.46
C GLY A 142 5.76 2.51 -18.63
N PRO A 143 6.99 2.56 -19.21
CA PRO A 143 8.11 3.19 -18.55
C PRO A 143 7.77 4.65 -18.20
N GLY A 144 7.97 5.04 -16.94
CA GLY A 144 7.66 6.40 -16.47
C GLY A 144 6.20 6.84 -16.58
N TYR A 145 5.26 5.96 -17.02
CA TYR A 145 3.88 6.32 -17.26
C TYR A 145 2.93 5.63 -16.29
N ILE A 146 2.23 6.43 -15.50
CA ILE A 146 1.29 5.98 -14.45
C ILE A 146 -0.10 6.51 -14.75
N ARG A 147 -1.07 5.59 -14.80
CA ARG A 147 -2.49 5.90 -14.95
C ARG A 147 -3.20 5.71 -13.62
N HIS A 148 -3.62 6.81 -13.02
CA HIS A 148 -4.52 6.85 -11.87
C HIS A 148 -5.96 6.78 -12.36
N LEU A 149 -6.75 5.87 -11.80
CA LEU A 149 -8.12 5.60 -12.23
C LEU A 149 -9.14 6.16 -11.25
N ASP A 150 -8.94 5.91 -9.94
CA ASP A 150 -9.88 6.29 -8.89
C ASP A 150 -9.21 6.25 -7.52
N TYR A 151 -9.81 6.91 -6.54
CA TYR A 151 -9.31 7.06 -5.17
C TYR A 151 -7.88 7.61 -5.14
N LYS A 152 -7.47 8.16 -4.02
CA LYS A 152 -6.08 8.59 -3.76
C LYS A 152 -5.79 8.83 -2.30
N GLU A 153 -6.75 8.44 -1.43
CA GLU A 153 -6.66 8.65 0.02
C GLU A 153 -5.58 7.75 0.65
N ILE A 154 -4.87 8.31 1.62
CA ILE A 154 -3.99 7.55 2.52
C ILE A 154 -4.51 7.68 3.94
N LYS A 155 -4.63 6.56 4.67
CA LYS A 155 -4.83 6.55 6.11
C LYS A 155 -3.50 6.28 6.79
N LEU A 156 -2.98 7.23 7.57
CA LEU A 156 -1.74 7.11 8.33
C LEU A 156 -2.00 6.60 9.74
N GLY A 157 -1.11 5.80 10.27
CA GLY A 157 -1.13 5.30 11.66
C GLY A 157 0.28 5.13 12.20
N GLU A 158 0.49 5.52 13.45
CA GLU A 158 1.76 5.35 14.14
C GLU A 158 2.04 3.88 14.41
N TYR A 159 3.23 3.40 14.06
CA TYR A 159 3.66 2.08 14.49
C TYR A 159 4.25 2.15 15.91
N THR A 160 3.82 1.26 16.74
CA THR A 160 4.37 1.05 18.10
C THR A 160 4.70 -0.43 18.31
N PRO A 161 5.64 -0.79 19.18
CA PRO A 161 5.93 -2.18 19.47
C PRO A 161 4.67 -2.98 19.80
N ASN A 162 4.57 -4.17 19.22
CA ASN A 162 3.39 -5.05 19.35
C ASN A 162 2.08 -4.39 18.88
N TYR A 163 2.14 -3.39 18.01
CA TYR A 163 0.99 -2.66 17.48
C TYR A 163 0.05 -2.12 18.57
N GLN A 164 0.57 -1.62 19.68
CA GLN A 164 -0.26 -0.90 20.64
C GLN A 164 -0.81 0.38 19.98
N PRO A 165 -2.03 0.83 20.31
CA PRO A 165 -2.53 2.10 19.78
C PRO A 165 -1.57 3.25 20.09
N GLY A 166 -1.05 3.90 19.03
CA GLY A 166 -0.06 4.98 19.13
C GLY A 166 -0.68 6.37 19.25
N GLY A 167 -2.01 6.47 19.03
CA GLY A 167 -2.68 7.76 18.92
C GLY A 167 -2.25 8.54 17.67
N ILE A 168 -2.62 9.82 17.64
CA ILE A 168 -2.28 10.74 16.55
C ILE A 168 -1.11 11.62 16.97
N THR A 169 0.05 11.43 16.34
CA THR A 169 1.27 12.16 16.65
C THR A 169 1.44 13.42 15.79
N GLU A 170 2.29 14.33 16.24
CA GLU A 170 2.59 15.57 15.50
C GLU A 170 3.27 15.26 14.15
N ARG A 171 4.20 14.29 14.12
CA ARG A 171 4.86 13.91 12.85
C ARG A 171 3.89 13.31 11.83
N MET A 172 2.86 12.56 12.27
CA MET A 172 1.79 12.11 11.37
C MET A 172 1.03 13.27 10.78
N ARG A 173 0.73 14.32 11.58
CA ARG A 173 0.06 15.55 11.09
C ARG A 173 0.92 16.28 10.09
N GLN A 174 2.20 16.43 10.36
CA GLN A 174 3.15 17.13 9.51
C GLN A 174 3.34 16.43 8.16
N ILE A 175 3.57 15.09 8.17
CA ILE A 175 3.66 14.29 6.93
C ILE A 175 2.31 14.31 6.22
N GLY A 176 1.21 14.16 6.94
CA GLY A 176 -0.13 14.26 6.37
C GLY A 176 -0.37 15.59 5.66
N SER A 177 0.05 16.70 6.25
CA SER A 177 -0.06 18.04 5.66
C SER A 177 0.71 18.18 4.33
N ASP A 178 1.89 17.53 4.20
CA ASP A 178 2.64 17.53 2.94
C ASP A 178 1.85 16.81 1.83
N PHE A 179 1.26 15.66 2.15
CA PHE A 179 0.41 14.95 1.20
C PHE A 179 -0.88 15.71 0.87
N GLU A 180 -1.52 16.34 1.85
CA GLU A 180 -2.71 17.18 1.63
C GLU A 180 -2.36 18.38 0.75
N GLY A 181 -1.22 19.03 0.97
CA GLY A 181 -0.68 20.07 0.11
C GLY A 181 -0.44 19.59 -1.32
N ALA A 182 -0.12 18.32 -1.51
CA ALA A 182 0.01 17.67 -2.81
C ALA A 182 -1.35 17.22 -3.41
N GLY A 183 -2.46 17.52 -2.76
CA GLY A 183 -3.82 17.17 -3.19
C GLY A 183 -4.22 15.73 -2.92
N ILE A 184 -3.57 15.07 -1.98
CA ILE A 184 -3.84 13.69 -1.55
C ILE A 184 -4.58 13.74 -0.20
N PRO A 185 -5.85 13.30 -0.12
CA PRO A 185 -6.60 13.27 1.13
C PRO A 185 -5.94 12.36 2.16
N ILE A 186 -5.81 12.85 3.40
CA ILE A 186 -5.22 12.09 4.50
C ILE A 186 -6.27 11.86 5.58
N LYS A 187 -6.29 10.64 6.10
CA LYS A 187 -6.95 10.27 7.36
C LYS A 187 -5.92 9.82 8.36
N LEU A 188 -6.11 10.20 9.63
CA LEU A 188 -5.24 9.77 10.72
C LEU A 188 -5.94 8.69 11.54
N ALA A 189 -5.24 7.60 11.82
CA ALA A 189 -5.72 6.47 12.62
C ALA A 189 -5.00 6.47 13.98
N GLU A 190 -5.76 6.41 15.06
CA GLU A 190 -5.23 6.26 16.42
C GLU A 190 -4.68 4.85 16.68
N ASP A 191 -5.18 3.85 15.93
CA ASP A 191 -4.80 2.44 16.01
C ASP A 191 -4.47 1.92 14.60
N LEU A 192 -3.18 1.76 14.34
CA LEU A 192 -2.67 1.25 13.06
C LEU A 192 -3.13 -0.19 12.80
N LEU A 193 -3.11 -1.05 13.84
CA LEU A 193 -3.51 -2.45 13.68
C LEU A 193 -4.98 -2.59 13.30
N LEU A 194 -5.85 -1.81 13.95
CA LEU A 194 -7.26 -1.77 13.57
C LEU A 194 -7.42 -1.31 12.12
N ALA A 195 -6.71 -0.27 11.72
CA ALA A 195 -6.76 0.23 10.34
C ALA A 195 -6.26 -0.83 9.32
N ARG A 196 -5.19 -1.58 9.66
CA ARG A 196 -4.69 -2.70 8.83
C ARG A 196 -5.75 -3.80 8.68
N TRP A 197 -6.36 -4.25 9.78
CA TRP A 197 -7.41 -5.26 9.74
C TRP A 197 -8.64 -4.77 8.97
N GLN A 198 -9.06 -3.52 9.14
CA GLN A 198 -10.14 -2.92 8.35
C GLN A 198 -9.86 -2.99 6.84
N LYS A 199 -8.63 -2.71 6.42
CA LYS A 199 -8.26 -2.84 5.01
C LYS A 199 -8.24 -4.28 4.53
N LEU A 200 -7.85 -5.22 5.38
CA LEU A 200 -7.84 -6.65 5.07
C LEU A 200 -9.24 -7.23 4.88
N VAL A 201 -10.27 -6.64 5.49
CA VAL A 201 -11.68 -7.03 5.23
C VAL A 201 -12.01 -6.97 3.74
N TRP A 202 -11.46 -6.00 3.01
CA TRP A 202 -11.59 -5.92 1.56
C TRP A 202 -10.50 -6.71 0.83
N ASN A 203 -9.25 -6.55 1.24
CA ASN A 203 -8.11 -7.08 0.51
C ASN A 203 -8.10 -8.61 0.44
N ILE A 204 -8.37 -9.32 1.53
CA ILE A 204 -8.29 -10.79 1.55
C ILE A 204 -9.30 -11.41 0.59
N PRO A 205 -10.62 -11.13 0.70
CA PRO A 205 -11.58 -11.73 -0.21
C PRO A 205 -11.37 -11.32 -1.67
N TYR A 206 -11.31 -10.01 -1.95
CA TYR A 206 -11.30 -9.57 -3.34
C TYR A 206 -9.97 -9.82 -4.05
N ASN A 207 -8.82 -9.61 -3.41
CA ASN A 207 -7.54 -9.98 -4.02
C ASN A 207 -7.43 -11.49 -4.22
N GLY A 208 -7.84 -12.26 -3.21
CA GLY A 208 -7.73 -13.71 -3.27
C GLY A 208 -8.65 -14.33 -4.31
N LEU A 209 -9.95 -14.05 -4.21
CA LEU A 209 -10.94 -14.63 -5.10
C LEU A 209 -10.80 -14.17 -6.54
N SER A 210 -10.40 -12.91 -6.78
CA SER A 210 -10.16 -12.43 -8.14
C SER A 210 -9.07 -13.22 -8.87
N VAL A 211 -8.06 -13.72 -8.15
CA VAL A 211 -7.01 -14.58 -8.70
C VAL A 211 -7.50 -16.02 -8.86
N VAL A 212 -8.12 -16.58 -7.81
CA VAL A 212 -8.52 -18.01 -7.79
C VAL A 212 -9.65 -18.30 -8.78
N LEU A 213 -10.58 -17.36 -8.94
CA LEU A 213 -11.75 -17.51 -9.80
C LEU A 213 -11.61 -16.81 -11.16
N ASP A 214 -10.46 -16.13 -11.40
CA ASP A 214 -10.22 -15.35 -12.61
C ASP A 214 -11.32 -14.31 -12.88
N ALA A 215 -11.71 -13.55 -11.84
CA ALA A 215 -12.87 -12.67 -11.85
C ALA A 215 -12.53 -11.24 -11.43
N THR A 216 -13.32 -10.29 -11.89
CA THR A 216 -13.32 -8.89 -11.43
C THR A 216 -14.21 -8.72 -10.19
N THR A 217 -14.08 -7.58 -9.50
CA THR A 217 -14.87 -7.31 -8.28
C THR A 217 -16.39 -7.33 -8.53
N ASN A 218 -16.84 -6.81 -9.67
CA ASN A 218 -18.26 -6.79 -10.02
C ASN A 218 -18.79 -8.21 -10.37
N GLU A 219 -18.00 -9.07 -11.02
CA GLU A 219 -18.38 -10.47 -11.27
C GLU A 219 -18.52 -11.23 -9.96
N LEU A 220 -17.61 -11.04 -9.00
CA LEU A 220 -17.70 -11.64 -7.67
C LEU A 220 -18.94 -11.18 -6.89
N MET A 221 -19.38 -9.92 -7.08
CA MET A 221 -20.54 -9.37 -6.40
C MET A 221 -21.87 -9.69 -7.08
N ALA A 222 -21.85 -9.94 -8.40
CA ALA A 222 -23.05 -10.24 -9.19
C ALA A 222 -23.58 -11.67 -9.01
N ASP A 223 -22.70 -12.62 -8.71
CA ASP A 223 -23.06 -14.01 -8.46
C ASP A 223 -23.34 -14.25 -6.97
N ASN A 224 -24.46 -14.92 -6.67
CA ASN A 224 -24.88 -15.14 -5.28
C ASN A 224 -23.91 -16.02 -4.47
N TYR A 225 -23.30 -17.03 -5.10
CA TYR A 225 -22.40 -17.94 -4.38
C TYR A 225 -21.08 -17.26 -4.05
N THR A 226 -20.51 -16.50 -4.99
CA THR A 226 -19.28 -15.77 -4.73
C THR A 226 -19.49 -14.58 -3.79
N ARG A 227 -20.65 -13.91 -3.84
CA ARG A 227 -21.04 -12.87 -2.87
C ARG A 227 -21.11 -13.43 -1.44
N ILE A 228 -21.72 -14.60 -1.23
CA ILE A 228 -21.73 -15.28 0.07
C ILE A 228 -20.30 -15.61 0.50
N LEU A 229 -19.48 -16.17 -0.37
CA LEU A 229 -18.10 -16.49 -0.06
C LEU A 229 -17.27 -15.27 0.31
N VAL A 230 -17.48 -14.12 -0.37
CA VAL A 230 -16.86 -12.83 0.02
C VAL A 230 -17.28 -12.46 1.45
N GLN A 231 -18.57 -12.55 1.80
CA GLN A 231 -19.08 -12.21 3.12
C GLN A 231 -18.51 -13.15 4.21
N GLU A 232 -18.44 -14.44 3.94
CA GLU A 232 -17.86 -15.42 4.88
C GLU A 232 -16.37 -15.17 5.12
N LEU A 233 -15.59 -14.88 4.07
CA LEU A 233 -14.19 -14.48 4.19
C LEU A 233 -14.02 -13.18 4.97
N MET A 234 -14.88 -12.18 4.74
CA MET A 234 -14.88 -10.95 5.55
C MET A 234 -15.17 -11.26 7.02
N GLY A 235 -16.10 -12.17 7.30
CA GLY A 235 -16.39 -12.65 8.66
C GLY A 235 -15.17 -13.28 9.34
N GLU A 236 -14.41 -14.09 8.64
CA GLU A 236 -13.15 -14.64 9.17
C GLU A 236 -12.09 -13.55 9.43
N VAL A 237 -11.99 -12.52 8.57
CA VAL A 237 -11.10 -11.38 8.82
C VAL A 237 -11.52 -10.64 10.10
N VAL A 238 -12.83 -10.44 10.31
CA VAL A 238 -13.36 -9.83 11.54
C VAL A 238 -13.03 -10.67 12.77
N ALA A 239 -13.18 -12.00 12.69
CA ALA A 239 -12.78 -12.92 13.76
C ALA A 239 -11.27 -12.85 14.03
N GLY A 240 -10.45 -12.78 12.98
CA GLY A 240 -9.01 -12.60 13.11
C GLY A 240 -8.63 -11.27 13.77
N ALA A 241 -9.30 -10.17 13.41
CA ALA A 241 -9.12 -8.88 14.07
C ALA A 241 -9.50 -8.93 15.56
N ALA A 242 -10.61 -9.59 15.87
CA ALA A 242 -11.09 -9.76 17.26
C ALA A 242 -10.09 -10.56 18.11
N SER A 243 -9.51 -11.64 17.57
CA SER A 243 -8.46 -12.41 18.26
C SER A 243 -7.20 -11.58 18.52
N ALA A 244 -6.90 -10.62 17.64
CA ALA A 244 -5.83 -9.64 17.84
C ALA A 244 -6.26 -8.43 18.68
N GLY A 245 -7.40 -8.48 19.38
CA GLY A 245 -7.91 -7.45 20.28
C GLY A 245 -8.48 -6.21 19.56
N ARG A 246 -8.90 -6.33 18.29
CA ARG A 246 -9.49 -5.22 17.49
C ARG A 246 -10.89 -5.56 17.04
N ILE A 247 -11.83 -4.69 17.32
CA ILE A 247 -13.25 -4.90 16.99
C ILE A 247 -13.57 -4.17 15.69
N ILE A 248 -14.04 -4.93 14.71
CA ILE A 248 -14.61 -4.42 13.46
C ILE A 248 -16.12 -4.68 13.50
N THR A 249 -16.92 -3.66 13.26
CA THR A 249 -18.38 -3.76 13.36
C THR A 249 -18.99 -4.35 12.08
N ASP A 250 -20.15 -5.00 12.21
CA ASP A 250 -20.93 -5.49 11.06
C ASP A 250 -21.29 -4.34 10.11
N ARG A 251 -21.56 -3.15 10.66
CA ARG A 251 -21.80 -1.94 9.86
C ARG A 251 -20.61 -1.63 8.94
N PHE A 252 -19.39 -1.80 9.40
CA PHE A 252 -18.20 -1.59 8.58
C PHE A 252 -18.12 -2.62 7.44
N VAL A 253 -18.40 -3.88 7.72
CA VAL A 253 -18.43 -4.95 6.71
C VAL A 253 -19.49 -4.63 5.64
N GLN A 254 -20.70 -4.25 6.06
CA GLN A 254 -21.77 -3.88 5.13
C GLN A 254 -21.38 -2.68 4.28
N GLN A 255 -20.76 -1.65 4.86
CA GLN A 255 -20.23 -0.51 4.10
C GLN A 255 -19.20 -0.94 3.02
N MET A 256 -18.35 -1.93 3.30
CA MET A 256 -17.39 -2.43 2.30
C MET A 256 -18.10 -3.17 1.16
N LEU A 257 -19.12 -3.95 1.44
CA LEU A 257 -19.95 -4.60 0.43
C LEU A 257 -20.67 -3.58 -0.45
N ASP A 258 -21.42 -2.65 0.18
CA ASP A 258 -22.17 -1.61 -0.51
C ASP A 258 -21.27 -0.71 -1.37
N HIS A 259 -20.06 -0.44 -0.89
CA HIS A 259 -19.06 0.34 -1.60
C HIS A 259 -18.56 -0.41 -2.85
N THR A 260 -18.24 -1.70 -2.69
CA THR A 260 -17.75 -2.52 -3.81
C THR A 260 -18.82 -2.74 -4.88
N GLU A 261 -20.08 -2.84 -4.48
CA GLU A 261 -21.21 -2.98 -5.42
C GLU A 261 -21.40 -1.74 -6.30
N LYS A 262 -21.03 -0.56 -5.80
CA LYS A 262 -21.17 0.73 -6.49
C LYS A 262 -19.93 1.16 -7.27
N MET A 263 -18.77 0.52 -7.01
CA MET A 263 -17.55 0.93 -7.68
C MET A 263 -17.50 0.45 -9.13
N THR A 264 -16.74 1.17 -9.95
CA THR A 264 -16.45 0.73 -11.32
C THR A 264 -15.80 -0.65 -11.29
N PRO A 265 -16.15 -1.54 -12.25
CA PRO A 265 -15.51 -2.85 -12.36
C PRO A 265 -14.00 -2.76 -12.28
N TYR A 266 -13.41 -3.45 -11.32
CA TYR A 266 -11.99 -3.30 -11.00
C TYR A 266 -11.26 -4.65 -10.98
N ARG A 267 -10.10 -4.69 -11.62
CA ARG A 267 -9.13 -5.78 -11.43
C ARG A 267 -8.23 -5.43 -10.25
N THR A 268 -8.29 -6.24 -9.20
CA THR A 268 -7.47 -6.02 -8.01
C THR A 268 -5.98 -6.00 -8.32
N SER A 269 -5.18 -5.36 -7.48
CA SER A 269 -3.72 -5.29 -7.68
C SER A 269 -3.07 -6.68 -7.78
N MET A 270 -3.55 -7.65 -6.98
CA MET A 270 -3.05 -9.03 -7.01
C MET A 270 -3.43 -9.73 -8.31
N LYS A 271 -4.64 -9.49 -8.84
CA LYS A 271 -5.07 -10.01 -10.14
C LYS A 271 -4.25 -9.45 -11.29
N VAL A 272 -3.98 -8.13 -11.27
CA VAL A 272 -3.08 -7.47 -12.24
C VAL A 272 -1.68 -8.07 -12.20
N ASP A 273 -1.15 -8.36 -11.00
CA ASP A 273 0.14 -9.03 -10.86
C ASP A 273 0.10 -10.47 -11.39
N TYR A 274 -0.98 -11.21 -11.13
CA TYR A 274 -1.15 -12.58 -11.61
C TYR A 274 -1.21 -12.63 -13.14
N ASP A 275 -2.03 -11.80 -13.77
CA ASP A 275 -2.18 -11.72 -15.23
C ASP A 275 -0.86 -11.35 -15.92
N ALA A 276 -0.09 -10.46 -15.28
CA ALA A 276 1.23 -10.05 -15.76
C ALA A 276 2.35 -11.04 -15.36
N LYS A 277 2.01 -12.19 -14.81
CA LYS A 277 2.95 -13.23 -14.36
C LYS A 277 3.98 -12.75 -13.34
N ARG A 278 3.64 -11.75 -12.53
CA ARG A 278 4.46 -11.28 -11.43
C ARG A 278 4.20 -12.07 -10.15
N SER A 279 5.17 -12.03 -9.22
CA SER A 279 5.03 -12.63 -7.88
C SER A 279 3.93 -11.93 -7.11
N LEU A 280 3.11 -12.71 -6.40
CA LEU A 280 1.98 -12.22 -5.62
C LEU A 280 2.37 -11.92 -4.17
N GLU A 281 1.75 -10.92 -3.56
CA GLU A 281 1.95 -10.53 -2.16
C GLU A 281 1.16 -11.42 -1.19
N VAL A 282 1.16 -12.75 -1.43
CA VAL A 282 0.34 -13.71 -0.69
C VAL A 282 0.68 -13.72 0.80
N GLU A 283 1.98 -13.64 1.14
CA GLU A 283 2.40 -13.69 2.55
C GLU A 283 1.89 -12.47 3.33
N ALA A 284 2.10 -11.28 2.81
CA ALA A 284 1.74 -10.06 3.52
C ALA A 284 0.20 -9.87 3.64
N ILE A 285 -0.53 -10.19 2.56
CA ILE A 285 -1.99 -9.92 2.50
C ILE A 285 -2.81 -11.04 3.14
N VAL A 286 -2.37 -12.31 3.03
CA VAL A 286 -3.16 -13.45 3.50
C VAL A 286 -2.41 -14.25 4.56
N GLY A 287 -1.13 -14.57 4.34
CA GLY A 287 -0.35 -15.44 5.20
C GLY A 287 -0.08 -14.84 6.59
N ASN A 288 0.38 -13.59 6.67
CA ASN A 288 0.63 -12.93 7.95
C ASN A 288 -0.65 -12.75 8.78
N PRO A 289 -1.78 -12.25 8.20
CA PRO A 289 -3.05 -12.20 8.93
C PRO A 289 -3.50 -13.56 9.46
N LEU A 290 -3.42 -14.60 8.63
CA LEU A 290 -3.75 -15.97 9.04
C LEU A 290 -2.90 -16.43 10.22
N ARG A 291 -1.58 -16.28 10.15
CA ARG A 291 -0.66 -16.67 11.22
C ARG A 291 -0.89 -15.88 12.51
N THR A 292 -1.08 -14.56 12.39
CA THR A 292 -1.35 -13.69 13.53
C THR A 292 -2.63 -14.09 14.25
N ALA A 293 -3.71 -14.32 13.51
CA ALA A 293 -4.99 -14.71 14.07
C ALA A 293 -4.94 -16.12 14.68
N THR A 294 -4.32 -17.08 13.99
CA THR A 294 -4.18 -18.46 14.50
C THR A 294 -3.32 -18.51 15.78
N ALA A 295 -2.24 -17.74 15.84
CA ALA A 295 -1.42 -17.63 17.05
C ALA A 295 -2.18 -17.03 18.24
N ALA A 296 -3.20 -16.21 17.97
CA ALA A 296 -4.12 -15.64 18.95
C ALA A 296 -5.36 -16.53 19.22
N GLY A 297 -5.41 -17.75 18.66
CA GLY A 297 -6.45 -18.76 18.92
C GLY A 297 -7.66 -18.71 17.98
N ALA A 298 -7.65 -17.92 16.90
CA ALA A 298 -8.71 -17.93 15.91
C ALA A 298 -8.58 -19.12 14.95
N ASP A 299 -9.74 -19.68 14.55
CA ASP A 299 -9.84 -20.67 13.47
C ASP A 299 -10.40 -19.97 12.23
N LEU A 300 -9.62 -19.99 11.12
CA LEU A 300 -9.92 -19.27 9.88
C LEU A 300 -9.80 -20.24 8.69
N PRO A 301 -10.70 -21.23 8.57
CA PRO A 301 -10.60 -22.31 7.58
C PRO A 301 -10.68 -21.81 6.13
N LEU A 302 -11.53 -20.82 5.82
CA LEU A 302 -11.69 -20.28 4.48
C LEU A 302 -10.45 -19.47 4.06
N ILE A 303 -9.91 -18.63 4.94
CA ILE A 303 -8.67 -17.90 4.68
C ILE A 303 -7.50 -18.88 4.54
N SER A 304 -7.45 -19.94 5.34
CA SER A 304 -6.43 -20.99 5.24
C SER A 304 -6.51 -21.72 3.89
N MET A 305 -7.71 -22.05 3.43
CA MET A 305 -7.93 -22.65 2.11
C MET A 305 -7.49 -21.70 0.99
N LEU A 306 -7.93 -20.44 1.05
CA LEU A 306 -7.58 -19.40 0.08
C LEU A 306 -6.07 -19.18 0.00
N TYR A 307 -5.40 -19.13 1.16
CA TYR A 307 -3.94 -19.00 1.24
C TYR A 307 -3.23 -20.13 0.49
N ARG A 308 -3.63 -21.39 0.69
CA ARG A 308 -3.02 -22.56 0.02
C ARG A 308 -3.22 -22.52 -1.50
N GLN A 309 -4.41 -22.10 -1.95
CA GLN A 309 -4.71 -21.93 -3.37
C GLN A 309 -3.83 -20.86 -4.00
N LEU A 310 -3.71 -19.69 -3.34
CA LEU A 310 -2.87 -18.58 -3.81
C LEU A 310 -1.39 -18.95 -3.81
N LYS A 311 -0.88 -19.70 -2.82
CA LYS A 311 0.51 -20.20 -2.81
C LYS A 311 0.78 -21.12 -3.99
N PHE A 312 -0.15 -22.01 -4.32
CA PHE A 312 -0.02 -22.89 -5.49
C PHE A 312 0.01 -22.09 -6.79
N LEU A 313 -0.91 -21.12 -6.94
CA LEU A 313 -0.99 -20.29 -8.14
C LEU A 313 0.22 -19.36 -8.29
N ASP A 314 0.71 -18.77 -7.20
CA ASP A 314 1.94 -17.96 -7.20
C ASP A 314 3.18 -18.80 -7.59
N GLY A 315 3.29 -20.02 -7.06
CA GLY A 315 4.33 -20.98 -7.44
C GLY A 315 4.31 -21.30 -8.94
N LYS A 316 3.13 -21.66 -9.46
CA LYS A 316 2.94 -21.93 -10.90
C LYS A 316 3.26 -20.70 -11.76
N ASN A 317 2.87 -19.52 -11.31
CA ASN A 317 3.12 -18.26 -12.02
C ASN A 317 4.61 -17.94 -12.16
N ARG A 318 5.41 -18.26 -11.14
CA ARG A 318 6.87 -18.08 -11.15
C ARG A 318 7.60 -19.07 -12.05
N HIS A 319 7.12 -20.30 -12.18
CA HIS A 319 7.75 -21.32 -13.03
C HIS A 319 7.49 -21.11 -14.53
N ASN A 320 6.50 -20.28 -14.88
CA ASN A 320 6.14 -19.96 -16.26
C ASN A 320 6.75 -18.65 -16.79
N ARG A 321 7.80 -18.17 -16.12
CA ARG A 321 8.60 -16.99 -16.53
C ARG A 321 9.75 -17.37 -17.49
#